data_11370a79b2fcac3aa45ae6f7f8badda9
#
_entry.id   11370a79b2fcac3aa45ae6f7f8badda9
#
_cell.length_a   1.000
_cell.length_b   1.000
_cell.length_c   1.000
_cell.angle_alpha   90.00
_cell.angle_beta   90.00
_cell.angle_gamma   90.00
#
_symmetry.space_group_name_H-M   'P 1'
#
loop_
_entity.id
_entity.type
_entity.pdbx_description
1 polymer ?
#
loop_
_entity_poly.entity_id
_entity_poly.type
_entity_poly.pdbx_seq_one_letter_code
_entity_poly.pdbx_strand_id
1 'polypeptide(L)'
;MGRKFFKLLILFLLITVTAYCQSADSLIYAEGNILNAATKEPVSARVTYQSLPYGSKLGTLNNSTYSFPMFDNEKYSITVEAPGFMPAKYMLDPAEANEENRVIKHIELTTGETKKHEVGHVMRLNNLIFQVGRSKVSAESYFELDLVVDMMKENTNMVIQLEGHTDYQGDPKENLKLSRARVESVKNYLTSNGVDKNRVKTKALGGTMPISRDNTPEAHRLNRRVELRILEN
;
A
#
# COMPACT_ATOMS: atom_id res chain seq x y z
N MET A 1 85.59 -32.36 19.38
CA MET A 1 85.00 -30.98 19.33
C MET A 1 84.09 -30.89 18.09
N GLY A 2 82.85 -31.15 18.21
CA GLY A 2 81.90 -31.16 17.08
C GLY A 2 80.72 -30.25 17.37
N ARG A 3 80.62 -29.14 16.65
CA ARG A 3 79.46 -28.25 16.74
C ARG A 3 78.34 -28.82 15.84
N LYS A 4 77.25 -29.26 16.44
CA LYS A 4 76.02 -29.63 15.75
C LYS A 4 75.26 -28.38 15.36
N PHE A 5 75.11 -28.10 14.07
CA PHE A 5 74.22 -27.04 13.55
C PHE A 5 72.77 -27.58 13.60
N PHE A 6 71.95 -26.92 14.43
CA PHE A 6 70.52 -27.15 14.48
C PHE A 6 69.88 -26.28 13.40
N LYS A 7 69.40 -26.92 12.31
CA LYS A 7 68.65 -26.22 11.27
C LYS A 7 67.20 -26.08 11.74
N LEU A 8 66.81 -24.87 12.13
CA LEU A 8 65.43 -24.51 12.44
C LEU A 8 64.64 -24.38 11.08
N LEU A 9 63.74 -25.33 10.85
CA LEU A 9 62.84 -25.30 9.71
C LEU A 9 61.63 -24.44 10.08
N ILE A 10 61.55 -23.21 9.65
CA ILE A 10 60.39 -22.36 9.81
C ILE A 10 59.38 -22.73 8.76
N LEU A 11 58.32 -23.49 9.14
CA LEU A 11 57.19 -23.77 8.30
C LEU A 11 56.28 -22.53 8.26
N PHE A 12 56.32 -21.81 7.14
CA PHE A 12 55.37 -20.70 6.88
C PHE A 12 54.01 -21.29 6.50
N LEU A 13 53.12 -21.28 7.48
CA LEU A 13 51.72 -21.65 7.26
C LEU A 13 51.03 -20.44 6.57
N LEU A 14 50.89 -20.46 5.26
CA LEU A 14 50.06 -19.49 4.52
C LEU A 14 48.59 -19.76 4.86
N ILE A 15 48.06 -19.02 5.81
CA ILE A 15 46.63 -18.95 6.05
C ILE A 15 46.04 -18.06 4.95
N THR A 16 45.50 -18.67 3.90
CA THR A 16 44.67 -17.97 2.94
C THR A 16 43.34 -17.66 3.62
N VAL A 17 43.21 -16.47 4.16
CA VAL A 17 41.91 -15.94 4.56
C VAL A 17 41.14 -15.65 3.28
N THR A 18 40.31 -16.60 2.89
CA THR A 18 39.25 -16.32 1.91
C THR A 18 38.28 -15.35 2.59
N ALA A 19 38.46 -14.06 2.33
CA ALA A 19 37.43 -13.09 2.64
C ALA A 19 36.19 -13.49 1.83
N TYR A 20 35.24 -14.12 2.50
CA TYR A 20 33.89 -14.17 2.01
C TYR A 20 33.42 -12.72 2.00
N CYS A 21 33.49 -12.09 0.84
CA CYS A 21 32.77 -10.87 0.56
C CYS A 21 31.28 -11.30 0.63
N GLN A 22 30.68 -11.18 1.80
CA GLN A 22 29.23 -11.11 1.89
C GLN A 22 28.89 -9.88 1.05
N SER A 23 28.29 -10.11 -0.11
CA SER A 23 27.58 -9.06 -0.83
C SER A 23 26.59 -8.51 0.18
N ALA A 24 26.88 -7.35 0.75
CA ALA A 24 25.86 -6.57 1.40
C ALA A 24 24.75 -6.46 0.35
N ASP A 25 23.59 -7.05 0.60
CA ASP A 25 22.42 -6.85 -0.24
C ASP A 25 22.23 -5.34 -0.30
N SER A 26 22.69 -4.76 -1.40
CA SER A 26 22.66 -3.31 -1.54
C SER A 26 21.21 -2.93 -1.76
N LEU A 27 20.68 -2.25 -0.75
CA LEU A 27 19.29 -1.81 -0.73
C LEU A 27 18.98 -1.00 -1.99
N ILE A 28 17.96 -1.41 -2.74
CA ILE A 28 17.49 -0.69 -3.93
C ILE A 28 16.64 0.48 -3.49
N TYR A 29 16.83 1.64 -4.11
CA TYR A 29 16.02 2.83 -3.88
C TYR A 29 15.18 3.16 -5.11
N ALA A 30 13.91 3.45 -4.90
CA ALA A 30 13.06 4.10 -5.90
C ALA A 30 13.16 5.61 -5.72
N GLU A 31 13.40 6.35 -6.81
CA GLU A 31 13.50 7.81 -6.74
C GLU A 31 13.05 8.50 -8.03
N GLY A 32 12.68 9.75 -7.93
CA GLY A 32 12.31 10.54 -9.10
C GLY A 32 11.80 11.92 -8.77
N ASN A 33 11.62 12.70 -9.83
CA ASN A 33 11.02 14.03 -9.79
C ASN A 33 9.56 13.96 -10.21
N ILE A 34 8.75 14.85 -9.65
CA ILE A 34 7.34 15.03 -10.00
C ILE A 34 7.22 16.36 -10.72
N LEU A 35 6.78 16.32 -11.95
CA LEU A 35 6.78 17.45 -12.88
C LEU A 35 5.38 17.68 -13.44
N ASN A 36 5.08 18.91 -13.79
CA ASN A 36 3.94 19.24 -14.65
C ASN A 36 4.24 18.73 -16.07
N ALA A 37 3.34 17.93 -16.64
CA ALA A 37 3.52 17.36 -17.97
C ALA A 37 3.69 18.42 -19.07
N ALA A 38 3.03 19.57 -18.94
CA ALA A 38 3.07 20.65 -19.93
C ALA A 38 4.25 21.61 -19.74
N THR A 39 4.49 22.08 -18.52
CA THR A 39 5.51 23.12 -18.24
C THR A 39 6.87 22.55 -17.85
N LYS A 40 6.93 21.26 -17.46
CA LYS A 40 8.09 20.58 -16.88
C LYS A 40 8.59 21.19 -15.56
N GLU A 41 7.81 22.05 -14.94
CA GLU A 41 8.10 22.60 -13.62
C GLU A 41 7.85 21.57 -12.53
N PRO A 42 8.63 21.62 -11.41
CA PRO A 42 8.41 20.74 -10.26
C PRO A 42 7.02 20.96 -9.64
N VAL A 43 6.33 19.87 -9.32
CA VAL A 43 5.02 19.87 -8.65
C VAL A 43 5.15 19.24 -7.28
N SER A 44 4.80 19.99 -6.23
CA SER A 44 4.66 19.41 -4.90
C SER A 44 3.43 18.52 -4.85
N ALA A 45 3.63 17.24 -4.56
CA ALA A 45 2.59 16.23 -4.58
C ALA A 45 2.67 15.30 -3.38
N ARG A 46 1.54 14.69 -3.02
CA ARG A 46 1.50 13.55 -2.11
C ARG A 46 1.88 12.29 -2.89
N VAL A 47 2.92 11.61 -2.44
CA VAL A 47 3.37 10.34 -3.00
C VAL A 47 3.09 9.24 -1.99
N THR A 48 2.24 8.31 -2.37
CA THR A 48 1.93 7.12 -1.58
C THR A 48 2.52 5.92 -2.27
N TYR A 49 3.27 5.09 -1.55
CA TYR A 49 3.84 3.86 -2.08
C TYR A 49 3.51 2.66 -1.20
N GLN A 50 3.37 1.50 -1.83
CA GLN A 50 3.13 0.23 -1.13
C GLN A 50 3.79 -0.93 -1.88
N SER A 51 4.35 -1.88 -1.14
CA SER A 51 4.88 -3.12 -1.71
C SER A 51 3.76 -4.04 -2.20
N LEU A 52 4.05 -4.84 -3.23
CA LEU A 52 3.13 -5.81 -3.81
C LEU A 52 3.63 -7.23 -3.56
N PRO A 53 2.74 -8.23 -3.41
CA PRO A 53 1.27 -8.13 -3.57
C PRO A 53 0.51 -7.69 -2.31
N TYR A 54 1.15 -7.65 -1.14
CA TYR A 54 0.44 -7.56 0.14
C TYR A 54 0.43 -6.18 0.81
N GLY A 55 1.16 -5.20 0.27
CA GLY A 55 1.22 -3.85 0.83
C GLY A 55 1.84 -3.79 2.23
N SER A 56 2.76 -4.70 2.55
CA SER A 56 3.38 -4.79 3.88
C SER A 56 4.33 -3.63 4.19
N LYS A 57 4.87 -2.99 3.16
CA LYS A 57 5.75 -1.83 3.24
C LYS A 57 5.04 -0.64 2.60
N LEU A 58 4.68 0.33 3.41
CA LEU A 58 3.93 1.51 2.99
C LEU A 58 4.66 2.78 3.40
N GLY A 59 4.39 3.87 2.69
CA GLY A 59 4.83 5.19 3.09
C GLY A 59 4.14 6.30 2.33
N THR A 60 4.24 7.51 2.88
CA THR A 60 3.75 8.73 2.26
C THR A 60 4.81 9.81 2.33
N LEU A 61 5.03 10.47 1.21
CA LEU A 61 5.95 11.61 1.07
C LEU A 61 5.17 12.79 0.50
N ASN A 62 5.52 14.01 0.90
CA ASN A 62 4.91 15.23 0.38
C ASN A 62 6.05 16.14 -0.13
N ASN A 63 6.36 16.06 -1.42
CA ASN A 63 7.41 16.85 -2.03
C ASN A 63 7.27 16.83 -3.57
N SER A 64 8.11 17.62 -4.26
CA SER A 64 8.31 17.55 -5.72
C SER A 64 9.31 16.47 -6.16
N THR A 65 9.92 15.79 -5.21
CA THR A 65 10.80 14.63 -5.42
C THR A 65 10.42 13.52 -4.47
N TYR A 66 10.73 12.27 -4.82
CA TYR A 66 10.57 11.15 -3.92
C TYR A 66 11.81 10.26 -3.93
N SER A 67 12.09 9.67 -2.77
CA SER A 67 13.10 8.63 -2.61
C SER A 67 12.67 7.73 -1.44
N PHE A 68 12.58 6.43 -1.68
CA PHE A 68 12.29 5.45 -0.63
C PHE A 68 12.96 4.10 -0.92
N PRO A 69 13.31 3.32 0.13
CA PRO A 69 13.91 2.00 -0.05
C PRO A 69 12.87 0.97 -0.51
N MET A 70 13.26 0.14 -1.47
CA MET A 70 12.53 -1.05 -1.90
C MET A 70 13.13 -2.27 -1.20
N PHE A 71 12.32 -2.96 -0.40
CA PHE A 71 12.74 -4.11 0.39
C PHE A 71 12.33 -5.43 -0.29
N ASP A 72 13.05 -6.48 0.05
CA ASP A 72 12.69 -7.88 -0.24
C ASP A 72 12.49 -8.19 -1.72
N ASN A 73 13.09 -7.42 -2.64
CA ASN A 73 12.87 -7.51 -4.09
C ASN A 73 11.40 -7.45 -4.50
N GLU A 74 10.53 -6.90 -3.66
CA GLU A 74 9.11 -6.72 -3.97
C GLU A 74 8.90 -5.56 -4.94
N LYS A 75 7.94 -5.71 -5.84
CA LYS A 75 7.44 -4.60 -6.66
C LYS A 75 6.66 -3.63 -5.80
N TYR A 76 6.66 -2.36 -6.19
CA TYR A 76 5.93 -1.32 -5.48
C TYR A 76 4.91 -0.65 -6.41
N SER A 77 3.73 -0.36 -5.87
CA SER A 77 2.80 0.58 -6.46
C SER A 77 3.04 1.95 -5.87
N ILE A 78 3.17 2.97 -6.72
CA ILE A 78 3.28 4.37 -6.33
C ILE A 78 2.07 5.12 -6.89
N THR A 79 1.41 5.91 -6.05
CA THR A 79 0.33 6.82 -6.41
C THR A 79 0.74 8.23 -6.09
N VAL A 80 0.58 9.15 -7.03
CA VAL A 80 1.00 10.55 -6.90
C VAL A 80 -0.21 11.44 -7.13
N GLU A 81 -0.49 12.31 -6.16
CA GLU A 81 -1.64 13.20 -6.13
C GLU A 81 -1.21 14.63 -5.82
N ALA A 82 -1.69 15.59 -6.59
CA ALA A 82 -1.46 17.02 -6.35
C ALA A 82 -2.72 17.82 -6.67
N PRO A 83 -2.99 18.92 -5.94
CA PRO A 83 -4.12 19.81 -6.23
C PRO A 83 -4.07 20.36 -7.66
N GLY A 84 -5.17 20.26 -8.40
CA GLY A 84 -5.25 20.71 -9.79
C GLY A 84 -4.63 19.77 -10.83
N PHE A 85 -4.22 18.57 -10.44
CA PHE A 85 -3.68 17.55 -11.33
C PHE A 85 -4.46 16.25 -11.24
N MET A 86 -4.47 15.49 -12.33
CA MET A 86 -5.01 14.13 -12.33
C MET A 86 -4.07 13.19 -11.56
N PRO A 87 -4.59 12.33 -10.67
CA PRO A 87 -3.77 11.34 -9.98
C PRO A 87 -3.06 10.42 -10.98
N ALA A 88 -1.79 10.14 -10.72
CA ALA A 88 -0.99 9.22 -11.51
C ALA A 88 -0.59 8.01 -10.68
N LYS A 89 -0.66 6.81 -11.29
CA LYS A 89 -0.28 5.56 -10.63
C LYS A 89 0.70 4.79 -11.51
N TYR A 90 1.79 4.33 -10.88
CA TYR A 90 2.83 3.55 -11.55
C TYR A 90 3.21 2.32 -10.73
N MET A 91 3.76 1.35 -11.42
CA MET A 91 4.44 0.21 -10.80
C MET A 91 5.94 0.40 -10.94
N LEU A 92 6.69 0.14 -9.87
CA LEU A 92 8.14 0.16 -9.82
C LEU A 92 8.62 -1.28 -9.60
N ASP A 93 9.55 -1.71 -10.42
CA ASP A 93 10.13 -3.05 -10.37
C ASP A 93 11.61 -2.95 -9.94
N PRO A 94 12.02 -3.60 -8.84
CA PRO A 94 13.44 -3.64 -8.45
C PRO A 94 14.38 -4.18 -9.55
N ALA A 95 13.86 -5.05 -10.44
CA ALA A 95 14.62 -5.57 -11.57
C ALA A 95 15.05 -4.50 -12.59
N GLU A 96 14.43 -3.30 -12.55
CA GLU A 96 14.79 -2.15 -13.38
C GLU A 96 15.88 -1.25 -12.73
N ALA A 97 16.46 -1.68 -11.61
CA ALA A 97 17.50 -0.91 -10.93
C ALA A 97 18.77 -0.79 -11.81
N ASN A 98 19.33 0.42 -11.81
CA ASN A 98 20.61 0.68 -12.48
C ASN A 98 21.81 0.15 -11.66
N GLU A 99 23.03 0.36 -12.16
CA GLU A 99 24.28 -0.08 -11.50
C GLU A 99 24.48 0.54 -10.11
N GLU A 100 23.79 1.64 -9.80
CA GLU A 100 23.82 2.32 -8.50
C GLU A 100 22.72 1.83 -7.55
N ASN A 101 22.00 0.75 -7.91
CA ASN A 101 20.83 0.22 -7.20
C ASN A 101 19.68 1.20 -7.06
N ARG A 102 19.38 1.94 -8.14
CA ARG A 102 18.32 2.92 -8.18
C ARG A 102 17.32 2.62 -9.29
N VAL A 103 16.03 2.60 -8.94
CA VAL A 103 14.92 2.61 -9.89
C VAL A 103 14.49 4.07 -10.07
N ILE A 104 14.89 4.67 -11.18
CA ILE A 104 14.63 6.08 -11.46
C ILE A 104 13.36 6.20 -12.29
N LYS A 105 12.32 6.86 -11.74
CA LYS A 105 11.06 7.12 -12.45
C LYS A 105 10.62 8.57 -12.22
N HIS A 106 10.76 9.41 -13.25
CA HIS A 106 10.15 10.74 -13.22
C HIS A 106 8.66 10.63 -13.54
N ILE A 107 7.84 11.37 -12.80
CA ILE A 107 6.39 11.31 -12.88
C ILE A 107 5.88 12.62 -13.41
N GLU A 108 5.19 12.57 -14.53
CA GLU A 108 4.58 13.73 -15.15
C GLU A 108 3.08 13.76 -14.83
N LEU A 109 2.66 14.80 -14.13
CA LEU A 109 1.26 15.03 -13.80
C LEU A 109 0.61 15.92 -14.84
N THR A 110 -0.51 15.46 -15.36
CA THR A 110 -1.34 16.25 -16.29
C THR A 110 -2.30 17.13 -15.49
N THR A 111 -2.39 18.41 -15.84
CA THR A 111 -3.39 19.30 -15.27
C THR A 111 -4.79 18.80 -15.61
N GLY A 112 -5.66 18.78 -14.62
CA GLY A 112 -7.04 18.34 -14.76
C GLY A 112 -7.74 18.47 -13.43
N GLU A 113 -9.03 18.70 -13.46
CA GLU A 113 -9.82 18.53 -12.25
C GLU A 113 -9.80 17.05 -11.88
N THR A 114 -9.36 16.74 -10.65
CA THR A 114 -9.70 15.46 -10.04
C THR A 114 -11.20 15.32 -10.18
N LYS A 115 -11.68 14.25 -10.82
CA LYS A 115 -13.13 14.00 -10.89
C LYS A 115 -13.65 14.19 -9.47
N LYS A 116 -14.46 15.22 -9.26
CA LYS A 116 -15.20 15.38 -8.01
C LYS A 116 -15.80 14.04 -7.72
N HIS A 117 -15.65 13.56 -6.53
CA HIS A 117 -16.22 12.28 -6.12
C HIS A 117 -17.72 12.31 -6.40
N GLU A 118 -18.13 11.75 -7.53
CA GLU A 118 -19.51 11.83 -7.99
C GLU A 118 -20.42 11.01 -7.08
N VAL A 119 -21.60 11.52 -6.82
CA VAL A 119 -22.64 10.79 -6.12
C VAL A 119 -22.93 9.47 -6.86
N GLY A 120 -22.97 8.38 -6.12
CA GLY A 120 -23.11 7.03 -6.65
C GLY A 120 -21.77 6.32 -6.96
N HIS A 121 -20.65 7.05 -7.00
CA HIS A 121 -19.34 6.42 -7.19
C HIS A 121 -19.04 5.42 -6.06
N VAL A 122 -18.53 4.25 -6.44
CA VAL A 122 -18.17 3.17 -5.50
C VAL A 122 -16.67 2.95 -5.55
N MET A 123 -16.03 3.09 -4.40
CA MET A 123 -14.61 2.77 -4.20
C MET A 123 -14.48 1.52 -3.35
N ARG A 124 -13.64 0.59 -3.79
CA ARG A 124 -13.31 -0.58 -2.98
C ARG A 124 -12.12 -0.26 -2.08
N LEU A 125 -12.25 -0.57 -0.79
CA LEU A 125 -11.14 -0.49 0.17
C LEU A 125 -10.32 -1.79 0.04
N ASN A 126 -9.26 -1.74 -0.78
CA ASN A 126 -8.53 -2.95 -1.23
C ASN A 126 -7.59 -3.53 -0.17
N ASN A 127 -7.08 -2.67 0.72
CA ASN A 127 -6.10 -3.04 1.76
C ASN A 127 -6.75 -3.21 3.14
N LEU A 128 -8.09 -3.35 3.19
CA LEU A 128 -8.79 -3.65 4.42
C LEU A 128 -8.59 -5.13 4.80
N ILE A 129 -7.75 -5.35 5.80
CA ILE A 129 -7.44 -6.68 6.30
C ILE A 129 -8.25 -6.94 7.57
N PHE A 130 -9.07 -7.98 7.51
CA PHE A 130 -9.71 -8.56 8.68
C PHE A 130 -9.20 -9.98 8.86
N GLN A 131 -8.89 -10.38 10.08
CA GLN A 131 -8.64 -11.79 10.38
C GLN A 131 -9.88 -12.61 10.05
N VAL A 132 -9.69 -13.87 9.66
CA VAL A 132 -10.80 -14.78 9.34
C VAL A 132 -11.79 -14.84 10.51
N GLY A 133 -13.08 -14.65 10.22
CA GLY A 133 -14.13 -14.62 11.24
C GLY A 133 -14.12 -13.40 12.18
N ARG A 134 -13.23 -12.42 11.98
CA ARG A 134 -13.13 -11.25 12.84
C ARG A 134 -13.54 -9.98 12.12
N SER A 135 -13.96 -8.99 12.92
CA SER A 135 -14.39 -7.66 12.45
C SER A 135 -13.41 -6.53 12.84
N LYS A 136 -12.43 -6.83 13.69
CA LYS A 136 -11.44 -5.81 14.08
C LYS A 136 -10.53 -5.51 12.88
N VAL A 137 -10.42 -4.23 12.54
CA VAL A 137 -9.50 -3.74 11.51
C VAL A 137 -8.07 -3.91 12.00
N SER A 138 -7.20 -4.42 11.16
CA SER A 138 -5.77 -4.55 11.47
C SER A 138 -5.04 -3.23 11.27
N ALA A 139 -3.90 -3.05 11.94
CA ALA A 139 -3.10 -1.83 11.85
C ALA A 139 -2.60 -1.54 10.42
N GLU A 140 -2.35 -2.59 9.63
CA GLU A 140 -1.93 -2.51 8.23
C GLU A 140 -2.98 -1.83 7.35
N SER A 141 -4.24 -1.83 7.78
CA SER A 141 -5.37 -1.21 7.08
C SER A 141 -5.53 0.29 7.40
N TYR A 142 -4.88 0.79 8.46
CA TYR A 142 -5.11 2.16 8.92
C TYR A 142 -4.74 3.20 7.87
N PHE A 143 -3.68 2.95 7.11
CA PHE A 143 -3.28 3.84 6.03
C PHE A 143 -4.40 4.10 5.01
N GLU A 144 -5.10 3.05 4.56
CA GLU A 144 -6.22 3.21 3.62
C GLU A 144 -7.40 3.94 4.25
N LEU A 145 -7.65 3.70 5.53
CA LEU A 145 -8.71 4.41 6.25
C LEU A 145 -8.36 5.88 6.51
N ASP A 146 -7.09 6.20 6.72
CA ASP A 146 -6.63 7.59 6.84
C ASP A 146 -6.84 8.37 5.56
N LEU A 147 -6.64 7.75 4.37
CA LEU A 147 -6.98 8.37 3.09
C LEU A 147 -8.48 8.70 2.99
N VAL A 148 -9.36 7.82 3.51
CA VAL A 148 -10.80 8.11 3.58
C VAL A 148 -11.10 9.23 4.55
N VAL A 149 -10.43 9.27 5.71
CA VAL A 149 -10.55 10.37 6.68
C VAL A 149 -10.18 11.71 6.04
N ASP A 150 -9.02 11.76 5.36
CA ASP A 150 -8.53 12.97 4.69
C ASP A 150 -9.49 13.41 3.60
N MET A 151 -9.93 12.50 2.74
CA MET A 151 -10.92 12.76 1.70
C MET A 151 -12.21 13.37 2.28
N MET A 152 -12.71 12.83 3.39
CA MET A 152 -13.93 13.34 4.03
C MET A 152 -13.73 14.65 4.79
N LYS A 153 -12.53 14.95 5.25
CA LYS A 153 -12.16 16.24 5.84
C LYS A 153 -12.05 17.34 4.78
N GLU A 154 -11.47 17.01 3.63
CA GLU A 154 -11.37 17.92 2.47
C GLU A 154 -12.74 18.20 1.85
N ASN A 155 -13.66 17.23 1.85
CA ASN A 155 -15.01 17.34 1.30
C ASN A 155 -16.04 17.36 2.45
N THR A 156 -16.27 18.53 3.04
CA THR A 156 -17.08 18.67 4.26
C THR A 156 -18.56 18.31 4.11
N ASN A 157 -19.10 18.35 2.88
CA ASN A 157 -20.49 17.98 2.58
C ASN A 157 -20.63 16.51 2.22
N MET A 158 -19.54 15.80 1.98
CA MET A 158 -19.57 14.41 1.54
C MET A 158 -20.20 13.50 2.57
N VAL A 159 -21.17 12.71 2.15
CA VAL A 159 -21.79 11.62 2.91
C VAL A 159 -21.49 10.31 2.21
N ILE A 160 -20.99 9.33 2.96
CA ILE A 160 -20.64 8.01 2.42
C ILE A 160 -21.48 6.89 3.03
N GLN A 161 -21.59 5.79 2.30
CA GLN A 161 -22.10 4.52 2.80
C GLN A 161 -21.03 3.45 2.70
N LEU A 162 -20.71 2.81 3.82
CA LEU A 162 -19.83 1.64 3.87
C LEU A 162 -20.68 0.38 3.63
N GLU A 163 -20.35 -0.37 2.59
CA GLU A 163 -21.03 -1.61 2.18
C GLU A 163 -20.14 -2.81 2.51
N GLY A 164 -20.58 -3.67 3.43
CA GLY A 164 -19.78 -4.80 3.92
C GLY A 164 -20.20 -6.11 3.26
N HIS A 165 -19.22 -6.85 2.75
CA HIS A 165 -19.38 -8.11 2.06
C HIS A 165 -18.59 -9.24 2.72
N THR A 166 -19.11 -10.46 2.61
CA THR A 166 -18.39 -11.70 2.90
C THR A 166 -18.29 -12.53 1.60
N ASP A 167 -17.55 -13.62 1.65
CA ASP A 167 -17.79 -14.68 0.66
C ASP A 167 -19.19 -15.28 0.87
N TYR A 168 -19.63 -16.07 -0.10
CA TYR A 168 -20.99 -16.65 -0.12
C TYR A 168 -21.07 -17.98 0.64
N GLN A 169 -19.96 -18.46 1.22
CA GLN A 169 -19.92 -19.70 1.96
C GLN A 169 -20.41 -19.52 3.41
N GLY A 170 -20.97 -20.60 3.97
CA GLY A 170 -21.43 -20.63 5.35
C GLY A 170 -22.86 -20.11 5.55
N ASP A 171 -23.24 -19.87 6.78
CA ASP A 171 -24.58 -19.42 7.16
C ASP A 171 -24.82 -17.97 6.73
N PRO A 172 -25.87 -17.67 5.96
CA PRO A 172 -26.17 -16.32 5.50
C PRO A 172 -26.41 -15.30 6.63
N LYS A 173 -26.99 -15.75 7.76
CA LYS A 173 -27.25 -14.86 8.91
C LYS A 173 -25.94 -14.48 9.60
N GLU A 174 -25.02 -15.43 9.77
CA GLU A 174 -23.70 -15.16 10.34
C GLU A 174 -22.86 -14.27 9.39
N ASN A 175 -22.94 -14.50 8.09
CA ASN A 175 -22.31 -13.64 7.09
C ASN A 175 -22.84 -12.20 7.14
N LEU A 176 -24.15 -12.03 7.28
CA LEU A 176 -24.75 -10.71 7.43
C LEU A 176 -24.29 -10.01 8.71
N LYS A 177 -24.24 -10.76 9.83
CA LYS A 177 -23.77 -10.26 11.12
C LYS A 177 -22.29 -9.86 11.07
N LEU A 178 -21.45 -10.71 10.45
CA LEU A 178 -20.02 -10.44 10.29
C LEU A 178 -19.78 -9.21 9.42
N SER A 179 -20.47 -9.09 8.29
CA SER A 179 -20.35 -7.92 7.41
C SER A 179 -20.78 -6.63 8.11
N ARG A 180 -21.84 -6.67 8.93
CA ARG A 180 -22.27 -5.55 9.76
C ARG A 180 -21.19 -5.15 10.76
N ALA A 181 -20.64 -6.10 11.49
CA ALA A 181 -19.58 -5.83 12.47
C ALA A 181 -18.33 -5.20 11.83
N ARG A 182 -18.01 -5.59 10.59
CA ARG A 182 -16.88 -5.02 9.83
C ARG A 182 -17.11 -3.56 9.44
N VAL A 183 -18.27 -3.23 8.84
CA VAL A 183 -18.53 -1.83 8.47
C VAL A 183 -18.66 -0.92 9.69
N GLU A 184 -19.16 -1.43 10.81
CA GLU A 184 -19.19 -0.66 12.07
C GLU A 184 -17.78 -0.43 12.61
N SER A 185 -16.86 -1.40 12.50
CA SER A 185 -15.45 -1.20 12.88
C SER A 185 -14.77 -0.14 12.02
N VAL A 186 -15.03 -0.12 10.72
CA VAL A 186 -14.53 0.93 9.81
C VAL A 186 -15.13 2.27 10.18
N LYS A 187 -16.45 2.36 10.36
CA LYS A 187 -17.13 3.59 10.79
C LYS A 187 -16.54 4.13 12.09
N ASN A 188 -16.33 3.27 13.08
CA ASN A 188 -15.74 3.66 14.37
C ASN A 188 -14.34 4.24 14.17
N TYR A 189 -13.52 3.65 13.28
CA TYR A 189 -12.21 4.20 12.97
C TYR A 189 -12.31 5.61 12.38
N LEU A 190 -13.14 5.81 11.35
CA LEU A 190 -13.31 7.11 10.70
C LEU A 190 -13.80 8.18 11.70
N THR A 191 -14.78 7.83 12.53
CA THR A 191 -15.35 8.78 13.51
C THR A 191 -14.38 9.10 14.64
N SER A 192 -13.57 8.15 15.09
CA SER A 192 -12.52 8.37 16.08
C SER A 192 -11.39 9.26 15.53
N ASN A 193 -11.25 9.36 14.21
CA ASN A 193 -10.27 10.21 13.52
C ASN A 193 -10.87 11.52 13.00
N GLY A 194 -12.06 11.92 13.51
CA GLY A 194 -12.63 13.26 13.33
C GLY A 194 -13.66 13.37 12.20
N VAL A 195 -14.11 12.28 11.61
CA VAL A 195 -15.24 12.31 10.67
C VAL A 195 -16.57 12.32 11.45
N ASP A 196 -17.50 13.22 11.11
CA ASP A 196 -18.82 13.25 11.73
C ASP A 196 -19.58 11.94 11.46
N LYS A 197 -20.08 11.32 12.54
CA LYS A 197 -20.82 10.04 12.50
C LYS A 197 -22.06 10.07 11.58
N ASN A 198 -22.69 11.25 11.42
CA ASN A 198 -23.88 11.40 10.59
C ASN A 198 -23.55 11.31 9.09
N ARG A 199 -22.31 11.58 8.73
CA ARG A 199 -21.78 11.50 7.36
C ARG A 199 -21.34 10.09 6.94
N VAL A 200 -21.35 9.12 7.89
CA VAL A 200 -20.96 7.73 7.61
C VAL A 200 -22.16 6.82 7.85
N LYS A 201 -22.76 6.34 6.77
CA LYS A 201 -23.82 5.31 6.79
C LYS A 201 -23.19 3.93 6.65
N THR A 202 -23.88 2.89 7.11
CA THR A 202 -23.43 1.49 7.01
C THR A 202 -24.50 0.62 6.40
N LYS A 203 -24.09 -0.35 5.59
CA LYS A 203 -24.96 -1.37 4.98
C LYS A 203 -24.27 -2.73 4.99
N ALA A 204 -24.87 -3.69 5.64
CA ALA A 204 -24.40 -5.08 5.64
C ALA A 204 -25.04 -5.84 4.48
N LEU A 205 -24.26 -6.51 3.66
CA LEU A 205 -24.69 -7.28 2.51
C LEU A 205 -24.35 -8.77 2.64
N GLY A 206 -23.49 -9.15 3.59
CA GLY A 206 -23.06 -10.54 3.74
C GLY A 206 -22.52 -11.12 2.42
N GLY A 207 -22.87 -12.35 2.12
CA GLY A 207 -22.47 -13.05 0.89
C GLY A 207 -23.43 -12.88 -0.30
N THR A 208 -24.38 -11.93 -0.26
CA THR A 208 -25.44 -11.81 -1.26
C THR A 208 -24.97 -11.21 -2.59
N MET A 209 -23.87 -10.45 -2.60
CA MET A 209 -23.34 -9.77 -3.78
C MET A 209 -21.88 -10.16 -4.04
N PRO A 210 -21.61 -11.40 -4.44
CA PRO A 210 -20.26 -11.83 -4.75
C PRO A 210 -19.74 -11.18 -6.05
N ILE A 211 -18.44 -10.84 -6.09
CA ILE A 211 -17.75 -10.44 -7.33
C ILE A 211 -17.49 -11.67 -8.20
N SER A 212 -17.08 -12.77 -7.58
CA SER A 212 -16.88 -14.06 -8.24
C SER A 212 -17.58 -15.17 -7.46
N ARG A 213 -18.13 -16.15 -8.19
CA ARG A 213 -18.69 -17.38 -7.65
C ARG A 213 -17.76 -18.58 -7.79
N ASP A 214 -16.52 -18.34 -8.23
CA ASP A 214 -15.52 -19.40 -8.30
C ASP A 214 -15.13 -19.87 -6.90
N ASN A 215 -14.94 -21.16 -6.75
CA ASN A 215 -14.54 -21.75 -5.48
C ASN A 215 -13.00 -21.78 -5.36
N THR A 216 -12.38 -20.60 -5.45
CA THR A 216 -10.93 -20.42 -5.30
C THR A 216 -10.62 -19.50 -4.11
N PRO A 217 -9.47 -19.65 -3.46
CA PRO A 217 -9.05 -18.75 -2.38
C PRO A 217 -9.05 -17.28 -2.80
N GLU A 218 -8.66 -17.00 -4.05
CA GLU A 218 -8.63 -15.66 -4.64
C GLU A 218 -10.02 -15.08 -4.77
N ALA A 219 -10.99 -15.85 -5.29
CA ALA A 219 -12.39 -15.44 -5.41
C ALA A 219 -13.00 -15.15 -4.04
N HIS A 220 -12.73 -16.01 -3.04
CA HIS A 220 -13.18 -15.78 -1.67
C HIS A 220 -12.56 -14.49 -1.09
N ARG A 221 -11.28 -14.22 -1.34
CA ARG A 221 -10.63 -12.99 -0.92
C ARG A 221 -11.23 -11.75 -1.57
N LEU A 222 -11.53 -11.82 -2.87
CA LEU A 222 -12.20 -10.74 -3.61
C LEU A 222 -13.59 -10.42 -3.04
N ASN A 223 -14.31 -11.44 -2.62
CA ASN A 223 -15.67 -11.29 -2.07
C ASN A 223 -15.66 -10.69 -0.66
N ARG A 224 -14.66 -11.01 0.17
CA ARG A 224 -14.51 -10.44 1.53
C ARG A 224 -13.93 -9.04 1.46
N ARG A 225 -14.80 -8.04 1.33
CA ARG A 225 -14.43 -6.64 1.11
C ARG A 225 -15.34 -5.67 1.82
N VAL A 226 -14.90 -4.44 1.91
CA VAL A 226 -15.74 -3.27 2.20
C VAL A 226 -15.65 -2.32 1.01
N GLU A 227 -16.78 -1.84 0.57
CA GLU A 227 -16.90 -0.79 -0.44
C GLU A 227 -17.41 0.49 0.20
N LEU A 228 -16.97 1.62 -0.33
CA LEU A 228 -17.42 2.95 0.04
C LEU A 228 -18.18 3.53 -1.13
N ARG A 229 -19.44 3.88 -0.90
CA ARG A 229 -20.31 4.55 -1.87
C ARG A 229 -20.51 6.00 -1.44
N ILE A 230 -20.34 6.95 -2.36
CA ILE A 230 -20.63 8.36 -2.13
C ILE A 230 -22.14 8.58 -2.29
N LEU A 231 -22.79 9.09 -1.24
CA LEU A 231 -24.22 9.37 -1.26
C LEU A 231 -24.51 10.86 -1.54
N GLU A 232 -23.65 11.72 -1.04
CA GLU A 232 -23.75 13.20 -1.17
C GLU A 232 -22.33 13.76 -1.28
N ASN A 233 -22.18 14.90 -1.97
CA ASN A 233 -20.89 15.58 -2.11
C ASN A 233 -21.08 17.07 -2.43
#